data_b4865d1abf0eaf21e13ee492c666b1fe
#
_entry.id   b4865d1abf0eaf21e13ee492c666b1fe
#
_cell.length_a   1.000
_cell.length_b   1.000
_cell.length_c   1.000
_cell.angle_alpha   90.00
_cell.angle_beta   90.00
_cell.angle_gamma   90.00
#
_symmetry.space_group_name_H-M   'P 1'
#
loop_
_entity.id
_entity.type
_entity.pdbx_description
1 polymer ?
#
loop_
_entity_poly.entity_id
_entity_poly.type
_entity_poly.pdbx_seq_one_letter_code
_entity_poly.pdbx_strand_id
1 'polypeptide(L)'
;MSRILILNPNSSTVITASISECLAQLHGVTLHEIICTDLAEAPLGIESDANVAMVTPMVEVAILAAQADAAVIACFSDPGVAQTRAALPGRPVIGIAEAAYYAALQLGQRFGVVSLGPSSIARHASHIERLGLTARLAGDRSISMTVAEGNQPDSLTTIQATGKALRDEDGAGVLVLGCAGMGLHRATLQEALGVPVIDPVQAAVAAAITTLDLDYYPFGKTGA
;
A
#
# COMPACT_ATOMS: atom_id res chain seq x y z
N MET A 1 19.01 6.05 -13.91
CA MET A 1 17.55 6.07 -14.01
C MET A 1 17.11 4.64 -13.93
N SER A 2 16.29 4.30 -12.95
CA SER A 2 15.80 2.93 -12.68
C SER A 2 14.31 2.84 -12.95
N ARG A 3 13.78 1.63 -13.08
CA ARG A 3 12.36 1.34 -13.28
C ARG A 3 11.75 0.81 -11.99
N ILE A 4 10.68 1.47 -11.51
CA ILE A 4 9.91 1.05 -10.33
C ILE A 4 8.56 0.52 -10.84
N LEU A 5 8.33 -0.77 -10.68
CA LEU A 5 7.06 -1.40 -11.00
C LEU A 5 6.09 -1.27 -9.81
N ILE A 6 4.91 -0.71 -10.04
CA ILE A 6 3.80 -0.75 -9.09
C ILE A 6 2.78 -1.77 -9.61
N LEU A 7 2.71 -2.92 -8.96
CA LEU A 7 1.81 -3.99 -9.34
C LEU A 7 0.53 -3.94 -8.50
N ASN A 8 -0.59 -3.59 -9.12
CA ASN A 8 -1.91 -3.81 -8.57
C ASN A 8 -2.27 -5.30 -8.75
N PRO A 9 -2.38 -6.11 -7.69
CA PRO A 9 -2.59 -7.55 -7.83
C PRO A 9 -4.06 -7.94 -8.08
N ASN A 10 -4.91 -7.01 -8.49
CA ASN A 10 -6.26 -7.28 -9.01
C ASN A 10 -6.36 -6.89 -10.50
N SER A 11 -7.48 -7.21 -11.14
CA SER A 11 -7.70 -6.93 -12.57
C SER A 11 -8.41 -5.60 -12.85
N SER A 12 -8.61 -4.76 -11.84
CA SER A 12 -9.29 -3.48 -12.01
C SER A 12 -8.37 -2.41 -12.58
N THR A 13 -8.51 -2.13 -13.87
CA THR A 13 -7.81 -1.03 -14.54
C THR A 13 -8.18 0.34 -13.97
N VAL A 14 -9.38 0.48 -13.39
CA VAL A 14 -9.83 1.70 -12.70
C VAL A 14 -9.00 1.93 -11.45
N ILE A 15 -8.76 0.89 -10.65
CA ILE A 15 -7.90 1.00 -9.46
C ILE A 15 -6.45 1.30 -9.87
N THR A 16 -5.95 0.65 -10.93
CA THR A 16 -4.60 0.92 -11.44
C THR A 16 -4.45 2.38 -11.90
N ALA A 17 -5.46 2.94 -12.56
CA ALA A 17 -5.48 4.35 -12.94
C ALA A 17 -5.48 5.28 -11.71
N SER A 18 -6.30 5.00 -10.69
CA SER A 18 -6.32 5.77 -9.43
C SER A 18 -4.98 5.71 -8.70
N ILE A 19 -4.32 4.55 -8.67
CA ILE A 19 -2.96 4.40 -8.12
C ILE A 19 -1.98 5.32 -8.87
N SER A 20 -2.00 5.29 -10.21
CA SER A 20 -1.13 6.14 -11.02
C SER A 20 -1.38 7.63 -10.77
N GLU A 21 -2.64 8.04 -10.63
CA GLU A 21 -3.02 9.42 -10.32
C GLU A 21 -2.49 9.87 -8.94
N CYS A 22 -2.61 9.02 -7.91
CA CYS A 22 -2.07 9.31 -6.59
C CYS A 22 -0.55 9.53 -6.60
N LEU A 23 0.16 8.93 -7.55
CA LEU A 23 1.61 9.04 -7.70
C LEU A 23 2.08 10.26 -8.52
N ALA A 24 1.15 11.06 -9.07
CA ALA A 24 1.49 12.20 -9.94
C ALA A 24 2.51 13.16 -9.32
N GLN A 25 2.43 13.40 -8.00
CA GLN A 25 3.39 14.26 -7.29
C GLN A 25 4.81 13.67 -7.27
N LEU A 26 4.95 12.35 -7.23
CA LEU A 26 6.24 11.68 -7.20
C LEU A 26 6.91 11.65 -8.59
N HIS A 27 6.14 11.60 -9.67
CA HIS A 27 6.67 11.71 -11.03
C HIS A 27 7.43 13.02 -11.26
N GLY A 28 7.05 14.10 -10.57
CA GLY A 28 7.69 15.42 -10.70
C GLY A 28 8.99 15.58 -9.92
N VAL A 29 9.30 14.67 -9.00
CA VAL A 29 10.43 14.80 -8.06
C VAL A 29 11.44 13.67 -8.15
N THR A 30 11.17 12.62 -8.90
CA THR A 30 12.10 11.50 -9.12
C THR A 30 12.57 11.43 -10.57
N LEU A 31 13.80 10.92 -10.78
CA LEU A 31 14.33 10.59 -12.10
C LEU A 31 14.01 9.13 -12.50
N HIS A 32 13.42 8.34 -11.60
CA HIS A 32 13.06 6.96 -11.89
C HIS A 32 11.76 6.90 -12.70
N GLU A 33 11.65 5.90 -13.56
CA GLU A 33 10.42 5.58 -14.29
C GLU A 33 9.48 4.80 -13.37
N ILE A 34 8.28 5.33 -13.12
CA ILE A 34 7.22 4.69 -12.33
C ILE A 34 6.20 4.08 -13.29
N ILE A 35 6.02 2.75 -13.23
CA ILE A 35 5.13 1.99 -14.11
C ILE A 35 4.07 1.28 -13.28
N CYS A 36 2.79 1.61 -13.49
CA CYS A 36 1.66 0.93 -12.85
C CYS A 36 1.07 -0.13 -13.79
N THR A 37 0.90 -1.34 -13.27
CA THR A 37 0.27 -2.46 -14.00
C THR A 37 -0.70 -3.21 -13.10
N ASP A 38 -1.55 -4.04 -13.69
CA ASP A 38 -2.46 -4.94 -12.99
C ASP A 38 -2.26 -6.40 -13.42
N LEU A 39 -3.00 -7.30 -12.78
CA LEU A 39 -3.06 -8.72 -13.11
C LEU A 39 -4.42 -9.04 -13.77
N ALA A 40 -4.46 -9.09 -15.09
CA ALA A 40 -5.70 -9.30 -15.85
C ALA A 40 -6.48 -10.56 -15.44
N GLU A 41 -5.80 -11.63 -15.04
CA GLU A 41 -6.38 -12.90 -14.63
C GLU A 41 -6.77 -12.97 -13.15
N ALA A 42 -6.51 -11.90 -12.38
CA ALA A 42 -6.84 -11.83 -10.96
C ALA A 42 -8.31 -11.40 -10.74
N PRO A 43 -8.86 -11.58 -9.53
CA PRO A 43 -10.16 -11.00 -9.16
C PRO A 43 -10.18 -9.48 -9.31
N LEU A 44 -11.37 -8.88 -9.50
CA LEU A 44 -11.56 -7.43 -9.56
C LEU A 44 -11.16 -6.70 -8.25
N GLY A 45 -11.17 -7.41 -7.13
CA GLY A 45 -10.76 -6.90 -5.82
C GLY A 45 -10.19 -8.02 -4.95
N ILE A 46 -9.23 -7.71 -4.09
CA ILE A 46 -8.65 -8.65 -3.12
C ILE A 46 -9.29 -8.40 -1.77
N GLU A 47 -10.40 -9.12 -1.50
CA GLU A 47 -11.29 -8.84 -0.35
C GLU A 47 -11.38 -9.99 0.66
N SER A 48 -10.84 -11.17 0.31
CA SER A 48 -10.86 -12.36 1.14
C SER A 48 -9.49 -13.03 1.24
N ASP A 49 -9.34 -13.93 2.24
CA ASP A 49 -8.12 -14.73 2.38
C ASP A 49 -7.90 -15.64 1.17
N ALA A 50 -8.98 -16.13 0.56
CA ALA A 50 -8.92 -16.91 -0.68
C ALA A 50 -8.37 -16.07 -1.84
N ASN A 51 -8.80 -14.81 -1.97
CA ASN A 51 -8.24 -13.91 -2.97
C ASN A 51 -6.74 -13.64 -2.73
N VAL A 52 -6.34 -13.40 -1.48
CA VAL A 52 -4.93 -13.19 -1.12
C VAL A 52 -4.10 -14.43 -1.48
N ALA A 53 -4.56 -15.62 -1.11
CA ALA A 53 -3.87 -16.87 -1.43
C ALA A 53 -3.76 -17.10 -2.95
N MET A 54 -4.82 -16.80 -3.71
CA MET A 54 -4.86 -16.93 -5.16
C MET A 54 -3.83 -16.04 -5.86
N VAL A 55 -3.75 -14.76 -5.47
CA VAL A 55 -2.90 -13.80 -6.19
C VAL A 55 -1.43 -13.86 -5.75
N THR A 56 -1.12 -14.42 -4.59
CA THR A 56 0.24 -14.51 -4.05
C THR A 56 1.24 -15.10 -5.07
N PRO A 57 1.03 -16.27 -5.68
CA PRO A 57 1.94 -16.80 -6.71
C PRO A 57 1.90 -15.98 -8.01
N MET A 58 0.78 -15.35 -8.35
CA MET A 58 0.66 -14.52 -9.55
C MET A 58 1.53 -13.26 -9.43
N VAL A 59 1.58 -12.65 -8.25
CA VAL A 59 2.42 -11.49 -7.94
C VAL A 59 3.90 -11.81 -8.15
N GLU A 60 4.37 -12.93 -7.60
CA GLU A 60 5.77 -13.35 -7.76
C GLU A 60 6.13 -13.51 -9.24
N VAL A 61 5.32 -14.26 -9.99
CA VAL A 61 5.56 -14.50 -11.42
C VAL A 61 5.59 -13.18 -12.21
N ALA A 62 4.63 -12.27 -11.97
CA ALA A 62 4.55 -11.01 -12.68
C ALA A 62 5.76 -10.09 -12.40
N ILE A 63 6.19 -10.00 -11.15
CA ILE A 63 7.34 -9.16 -10.76
C ILE A 63 8.64 -9.73 -11.32
N LEU A 64 8.82 -11.06 -11.29
CA LEU A 64 9.99 -11.71 -11.90
C LEU A 64 10.07 -11.45 -13.40
N ALA A 65 8.94 -11.53 -14.10
CA ALA A 65 8.86 -11.30 -15.55
C ALA A 65 9.11 -9.84 -15.94
N ALA A 66 8.73 -8.87 -15.10
CA ALA A 66 8.85 -7.44 -15.41
C ALA A 66 10.28 -6.91 -15.41
N GLN A 67 11.22 -7.59 -14.78
CA GLN A 67 12.65 -7.20 -14.70
C GLN A 67 12.87 -5.73 -14.27
N ALA A 68 11.99 -5.17 -13.42
CA ALA A 68 12.15 -3.83 -12.88
C ALA A 68 13.25 -3.79 -11.81
N ASP A 69 13.84 -2.60 -11.58
CA ASP A 69 14.89 -2.41 -10.57
C ASP A 69 14.34 -2.43 -9.14
N ALA A 70 13.08 -2.04 -8.98
CA ALA A 70 12.32 -2.16 -7.72
C ALA A 70 10.86 -2.52 -8.02
N ALA A 71 10.19 -3.17 -7.08
CA ALA A 71 8.77 -3.49 -7.17
C ALA A 71 8.01 -3.05 -5.91
N VAL A 72 6.80 -2.53 -6.12
CA VAL A 72 5.81 -2.21 -5.09
C VAL A 72 4.57 -3.05 -5.32
N ILE A 73 4.11 -3.76 -4.29
CA ILE A 73 2.90 -4.58 -4.35
C ILE A 73 1.74 -3.75 -3.77
N ALA A 74 0.86 -3.26 -4.67
CA ALA A 74 -0.17 -2.29 -4.35
C ALA A 74 -1.48 -2.94 -3.83
N CYS A 75 -1.35 -3.75 -2.79
CA CYS A 75 -2.48 -4.32 -2.04
C CYS A 75 -2.15 -4.34 -0.55
N PHE A 76 -3.04 -3.86 0.28
CA PHE A 76 -2.80 -3.67 1.71
C PHE A 76 -2.73 -4.97 2.55
N SER A 77 -2.85 -6.12 1.91
CA SER A 77 -2.55 -7.43 2.49
C SER A 77 -1.11 -7.90 2.17
N ASP A 78 -0.33 -7.13 1.43
CA ASP A 78 1.04 -7.42 1.00
C ASP A 78 1.23 -8.84 0.42
N PRO A 79 0.35 -9.31 -0.52
CA PRO A 79 0.40 -10.67 -1.03
C PRO A 79 1.70 -10.92 -1.80
N GLY A 80 2.41 -12.00 -1.47
CA GLY A 80 3.61 -12.41 -2.19
C GLY A 80 4.89 -11.62 -1.88
N VAL A 81 4.87 -10.62 -0.98
CA VAL A 81 6.06 -9.81 -0.63
C VAL A 81 7.22 -10.70 -0.16
N ALA A 82 6.98 -11.61 0.78
CA ALA A 82 8.03 -12.46 1.33
C ALA A 82 8.63 -13.42 0.29
N GLN A 83 7.76 -14.04 -0.54
CA GLN A 83 8.14 -14.95 -1.60
C GLN A 83 8.97 -14.22 -2.67
N THR A 84 8.48 -13.07 -3.13
CA THR A 84 9.14 -12.26 -4.15
C THR A 84 10.49 -11.71 -3.65
N ARG A 85 10.59 -11.29 -2.39
CA ARG A 85 11.88 -10.91 -1.76
C ARG A 85 12.88 -12.06 -1.77
N ALA A 86 12.42 -13.26 -1.46
CA ALA A 86 13.29 -14.45 -1.49
C ALA A 86 13.77 -14.82 -2.89
N ALA A 87 12.91 -14.63 -3.91
CA ALA A 87 13.23 -14.87 -5.32
C ALA A 87 14.12 -13.79 -5.95
N LEU A 88 14.09 -12.56 -5.41
CA LEU A 88 14.83 -11.39 -5.91
C LEU A 88 15.77 -10.80 -4.83
N PRO A 89 16.77 -11.52 -4.33
CA PRO A 89 17.58 -11.06 -3.20
C PRO A 89 18.39 -9.79 -3.45
N GLY A 90 18.47 -9.33 -4.69
CA GLY A 90 19.20 -8.12 -5.08
C GLY A 90 18.32 -6.92 -5.49
N ARG A 91 17.00 -7.00 -5.28
CA ARG A 91 16.08 -5.94 -5.70
C ARG A 91 15.09 -5.58 -4.59
N PRO A 92 14.79 -4.28 -4.38
CA PRO A 92 13.76 -3.86 -3.43
C PRO A 92 12.38 -4.38 -3.86
N VAL A 93 11.72 -5.12 -2.96
CA VAL A 93 10.31 -5.51 -3.10
C VAL A 93 9.59 -5.00 -1.86
N ILE A 94 8.66 -4.06 -2.05
CA ILE A 94 8.03 -3.30 -0.98
C ILE A 94 6.52 -3.55 -0.99
N GLY A 95 5.99 -3.98 0.15
CA GLY A 95 4.57 -4.07 0.39
C GLY A 95 4.02 -2.74 0.87
N ILE A 96 2.85 -2.34 0.39
CA ILE A 96 2.28 -1.04 0.75
C ILE A 96 1.79 -0.97 2.19
N ALA A 97 1.33 -2.09 2.78
CA ALA A 97 0.90 -2.09 4.18
C ALA A 97 2.11 -1.89 5.11
N GLU A 98 3.16 -2.68 4.93
CA GLU A 98 4.40 -2.56 5.69
C GLU A 98 4.98 -1.15 5.60
N ALA A 99 5.09 -0.60 4.38
CA ALA A 99 5.61 0.74 4.16
C ALA A 99 4.78 1.82 4.84
N ALA A 100 3.45 1.72 4.79
CA ALA A 100 2.55 2.67 5.44
C ALA A 100 2.66 2.64 6.96
N TYR A 101 2.77 1.46 7.56
CA TYR A 101 2.97 1.35 9.01
C TYR A 101 4.27 2.03 9.45
N TYR A 102 5.38 1.78 8.77
CA TYR A 102 6.65 2.44 9.10
C TYR A 102 6.62 3.95 8.86
N ALA A 103 6.00 4.42 7.79
CA ALA A 103 5.81 5.85 7.55
C ALA A 103 4.97 6.50 8.67
N ALA A 104 3.89 5.86 9.10
CA ALA A 104 3.04 6.35 10.16
C ALA A 104 3.78 6.50 11.51
N LEU A 105 4.70 5.56 11.83
CA LEU A 105 5.50 5.61 13.04
C LEU A 105 6.44 6.80 13.13
N GLN A 106 6.81 7.39 11.99
CA GLN A 106 7.66 8.58 11.94
C GLN A 106 6.87 9.86 12.25
N LEU A 107 5.54 9.84 12.09
CA LEU A 107 4.67 11.01 12.22
C LEU A 107 3.82 11.01 13.49
N GLY A 108 3.67 9.88 14.15
CA GLY A 108 2.88 9.78 15.38
C GLY A 108 3.19 8.57 16.24
N GLN A 109 2.78 8.61 17.50
CA GLN A 109 3.05 7.51 18.44
C GLN A 109 2.20 6.27 18.16
N ARG A 110 0.93 6.48 17.78
CA ARG A 110 -0.02 5.41 17.46
C ARG A 110 -0.73 5.73 16.17
N PHE A 111 -0.92 4.72 15.34
CA PHE A 111 -1.65 4.84 14.07
C PHE A 111 -2.98 4.11 14.11
N GLY A 112 -3.96 4.63 13.37
CA GLY A 112 -5.22 3.98 13.08
C GLY A 112 -5.31 3.55 11.63
N VAL A 113 -5.97 2.43 11.34
CA VAL A 113 -6.17 1.92 9.98
C VAL A 113 -7.64 2.06 9.59
N VAL A 114 -7.90 2.68 8.45
CA VAL A 114 -9.24 2.69 7.84
C VAL A 114 -9.31 1.54 6.84
N SER A 115 -9.98 0.46 7.22
CA SER A 115 -10.09 -0.78 6.44
C SER A 115 -11.35 -0.82 5.59
N LEU A 116 -11.31 -1.52 4.44
CA LEU A 116 -12.48 -1.70 3.58
C LEU A 116 -13.53 -2.59 4.25
N GLY A 117 -13.19 -3.83 4.56
CA GLY A 117 -14.09 -4.83 5.09
C GLY A 117 -13.64 -5.42 6.42
N PRO A 118 -14.56 -6.00 7.20
CA PRO A 118 -14.22 -6.64 8.49
C PRO A 118 -13.22 -7.78 8.36
N SER A 119 -13.24 -8.51 7.24
CA SER A 119 -12.32 -9.61 6.96
C SER A 119 -10.86 -9.19 6.88
N SER A 120 -10.56 -7.92 6.52
CA SER A 120 -9.18 -7.42 6.46
C SER A 120 -8.59 -7.11 7.83
N ILE A 121 -9.41 -6.78 8.85
CA ILE A 121 -8.93 -6.42 10.19
C ILE A 121 -8.07 -7.54 10.81
N ALA A 122 -8.53 -8.80 10.73
CA ALA A 122 -7.78 -9.94 11.27
C ALA A 122 -6.43 -10.14 10.53
N ARG A 123 -6.40 -9.95 9.21
CA ARG A 123 -5.16 -10.01 8.41
C ARG A 123 -4.19 -8.90 8.78
N HIS A 124 -4.70 -7.67 8.93
CA HIS A 124 -3.87 -6.53 9.36
C HIS A 124 -3.32 -6.75 10.76
N ALA A 125 -4.13 -7.21 11.72
CA ALA A 125 -3.69 -7.52 13.07
C ALA A 125 -2.53 -8.53 13.07
N SER A 126 -2.67 -9.64 12.33
CA SER A 126 -1.62 -10.65 12.18
C SER A 126 -0.37 -10.09 11.51
N HIS A 127 -0.51 -9.21 10.53
CA HIS A 127 0.62 -8.57 9.86
C HIS A 127 1.35 -7.61 10.81
N ILE A 128 0.62 -6.74 11.50
CA ILE A 128 1.12 -5.80 12.49
C ILE A 128 1.84 -6.53 13.64
N GLU A 129 1.30 -7.66 14.09
CA GLU A 129 1.93 -8.51 15.12
C GLU A 129 3.28 -9.07 14.65
N ARG A 130 3.33 -9.63 13.43
CA ARG A 130 4.60 -10.14 12.85
C ARG A 130 5.67 -9.06 12.71
N LEU A 131 5.27 -7.81 12.51
CA LEU A 131 6.17 -6.64 12.46
C LEU A 131 6.55 -6.13 13.87
N GLY A 132 5.97 -6.66 14.94
CA GLY A 132 6.20 -6.20 16.31
C GLY A 132 5.57 -4.84 16.62
N LEU A 133 4.53 -4.44 15.87
CA LEU A 133 3.94 -3.10 15.94
C LEU A 133 2.60 -3.03 16.69
N THR A 134 2.14 -4.12 17.31
CA THR A 134 0.84 -4.19 18.01
C THR A 134 0.64 -3.06 19.02
N ALA A 135 1.67 -2.71 19.79
CA ALA A 135 1.59 -1.61 20.78
C ALA A 135 1.45 -0.21 20.12
N ARG A 136 1.67 -0.11 18.82
CA ARG A 136 1.58 1.14 18.05
C ARG A 136 0.25 1.28 17.30
N LEU A 137 -0.55 0.21 17.22
CA LEU A 137 -1.90 0.26 16.65
C LEU A 137 -2.86 0.91 17.67
N ALA A 138 -3.53 1.97 17.25
CA ALA A 138 -4.61 2.60 18.02
C ALA A 138 -5.92 1.84 17.82
N GLY A 139 -6.25 1.54 16.57
CA GLY A 139 -7.42 0.81 16.15
C GLY A 139 -7.40 0.50 14.66
N ASP A 140 -8.22 -0.45 14.26
CA ASP A 140 -8.50 -0.76 12.85
C ASP A 140 -10.03 -0.84 12.70
N ARG A 141 -10.60 0.07 11.90
CA ARG A 141 -12.05 0.18 11.72
C ARG A 141 -12.43 0.01 10.26
N SER A 142 -13.42 -0.85 10.01
CA SER A 142 -13.94 -1.11 8.66
C SER A 142 -15.00 -0.10 8.26
N ILE A 143 -14.96 0.32 6.98
CA ILE A 143 -16.03 1.10 6.33
C ILE A 143 -17.11 0.22 5.69
N SER A 144 -16.94 -1.12 5.71
CA SER A 144 -17.85 -2.11 5.12
C SER A 144 -18.15 -1.86 3.63
N MET A 145 -17.12 -1.60 2.86
CA MET A 145 -17.16 -1.37 1.40
C MET A 145 -16.26 -2.38 0.68
N THR A 146 -16.56 -2.60 -0.60
CA THR A 146 -15.69 -3.30 -1.54
C THR A 146 -14.54 -2.38 -2.01
N VAL A 147 -13.54 -2.96 -2.68
CA VAL A 147 -12.44 -2.20 -3.29
C VAL A 147 -12.98 -1.15 -4.28
N ALA A 148 -13.96 -1.53 -5.09
CA ALA A 148 -14.56 -0.64 -6.07
C ALA A 148 -15.33 0.53 -5.43
N GLU A 149 -16.11 0.26 -4.39
CA GLU A 149 -16.87 1.29 -3.65
C GLU A 149 -15.94 2.24 -2.90
N GLY A 150 -14.89 1.73 -2.24
CA GLY A 150 -13.93 2.57 -1.52
C GLY A 150 -13.13 3.53 -2.39
N ASN A 151 -13.04 3.26 -3.70
CA ASN A 151 -12.41 4.14 -4.68
C ASN A 151 -13.34 5.25 -5.21
N GLN A 152 -14.65 5.20 -4.92
CA GLN A 152 -15.60 6.19 -5.42
C GLN A 152 -15.58 7.47 -4.57
N PRO A 153 -15.87 8.65 -5.16
CA PRO A 153 -15.95 9.91 -4.42
C PRO A 153 -16.94 9.86 -3.24
N ASP A 154 -18.04 9.15 -3.39
CA ASP A 154 -19.10 9.04 -2.38
C ASP A 154 -18.65 8.30 -1.10
N SER A 155 -17.57 7.51 -1.17
CA SER A 155 -16.99 6.83 -0.02
C SER A 155 -16.32 7.79 0.98
N LEU A 156 -15.94 8.99 0.55
CA LEU A 156 -15.22 9.99 1.36
C LEU A 156 -15.89 10.26 2.70
N THR A 157 -17.22 10.42 2.73
CA THR A 157 -17.97 10.72 3.96
C THR A 157 -17.82 9.60 4.99
N THR A 158 -17.91 8.34 4.54
CA THR A 158 -17.78 7.17 5.43
C THR A 158 -16.34 7.01 5.89
N ILE A 159 -15.36 7.18 5.00
CA ILE A 159 -13.93 7.13 5.33
C ILE A 159 -13.59 8.22 6.36
N GLN A 160 -14.10 9.45 6.17
CA GLN A 160 -13.88 10.57 7.09
C GLN A 160 -14.49 10.30 8.47
N ALA A 161 -15.73 9.79 8.54
CA ALA A 161 -16.37 9.43 9.80
C ALA A 161 -15.58 8.35 10.56
N THR A 162 -15.10 7.33 9.85
CA THR A 162 -14.28 6.26 10.41
C THR A 162 -12.92 6.80 10.89
N GLY A 163 -12.26 7.65 10.11
CA GLY A 163 -11.02 8.30 10.50
C GLY A 163 -11.19 9.21 11.73
N LYS A 164 -12.32 9.91 11.84
CA LYS A 164 -12.66 10.70 13.03
C LYS A 164 -12.80 9.82 14.27
N ALA A 165 -13.47 8.68 14.16
CA ALA A 165 -13.60 7.73 15.27
C ALA A 165 -12.24 7.15 15.71
N LEU A 166 -11.39 6.77 14.76
CA LEU A 166 -10.01 6.32 15.05
C LEU A 166 -9.20 7.39 15.80
N ARG A 167 -9.33 8.66 15.42
CA ARG A 167 -8.65 9.77 16.08
C ARG A 167 -9.22 10.04 17.46
N ASP A 168 -10.54 10.22 17.59
CA ASP A 168 -11.19 10.76 18.78
C ASP A 168 -11.45 9.70 19.86
N GLU A 169 -11.76 8.47 19.46
CA GLU A 169 -12.14 7.37 20.35
C GLU A 169 -10.97 6.41 20.61
N ASP A 170 -10.17 6.09 19.57
CA ASP A 170 -9.07 5.12 19.69
C ASP A 170 -7.72 5.80 19.96
N GLY A 171 -7.64 7.13 19.79
CA GLY A 171 -6.44 7.91 20.05
C GLY A 171 -5.36 7.77 18.99
N ALA A 172 -5.76 7.61 17.71
CA ALA A 172 -4.83 7.59 16.59
C ALA A 172 -4.28 9.00 16.31
N GLY A 173 -2.96 9.15 16.38
CA GLY A 173 -2.27 10.39 16.00
C GLY A 173 -1.95 10.49 14.51
N VAL A 174 -2.04 9.36 13.78
CA VAL A 174 -1.84 9.24 12.33
C VAL A 174 -2.85 8.24 11.80
N LEU A 175 -3.38 8.46 10.62
CA LEU A 175 -4.27 7.52 9.94
C LEU A 175 -3.57 6.87 8.74
N VAL A 176 -3.85 5.61 8.51
CA VAL A 176 -3.39 4.84 7.36
C VAL A 176 -4.61 4.39 6.56
N LEU A 177 -4.61 4.65 5.26
CA LEU A 177 -5.64 4.15 4.35
C LEU A 177 -5.37 2.66 4.05
N GLY A 178 -6.29 1.79 4.45
CA GLY A 178 -6.16 0.33 4.35
C GLY A 178 -6.47 -0.24 2.97
N CYS A 179 -6.35 0.56 1.92
CA CYS A 179 -6.53 0.14 0.52
C CYS A 179 -5.82 1.08 -0.43
N ALA A 180 -5.19 0.53 -1.47
CA ALA A 180 -4.57 1.31 -2.55
C ALA A 180 -5.57 2.21 -3.30
N GLY A 181 -6.83 1.80 -3.41
CA GLY A 181 -7.87 2.57 -4.09
C GLY A 181 -8.37 3.80 -3.32
N MET A 182 -8.00 3.98 -2.05
CA MET A 182 -8.44 5.14 -1.26
C MET A 182 -7.53 6.37 -1.39
N GLY A 183 -6.41 6.27 -2.10
CA GLY A 183 -5.35 7.29 -2.10
C GLY A 183 -5.82 8.68 -2.54
N LEU A 184 -6.78 8.77 -3.46
CA LEU A 184 -7.33 10.05 -3.93
C LEU A 184 -8.03 10.85 -2.82
N HIS A 185 -8.49 10.20 -1.76
CA HIS A 185 -9.12 10.85 -0.61
C HIS A 185 -8.12 11.44 0.39
N ARG A 186 -6.84 11.05 0.32
CA ARG A 186 -5.81 11.37 1.33
C ARG A 186 -5.75 12.84 1.72
N ALA A 187 -5.61 13.73 0.73
CA ALA A 187 -5.42 15.15 0.99
C ALA A 187 -6.64 15.78 1.69
N THR A 188 -7.84 15.50 1.18
CA THR A 188 -9.10 15.99 1.76
C THR A 188 -9.31 15.46 3.18
N LEU A 189 -9.01 14.18 3.41
CA LEU A 189 -9.11 13.58 4.76
C LEU A 189 -8.14 14.22 5.74
N GLN A 190 -6.89 14.44 5.33
CA GLN A 190 -5.88 15.07 6.16
C GLN A 190 -6.27 16.48 6.59
N GLU A 191 -6.78 17.28 5.64
CA GLU A 191 -7.27 18.62 5.92
C GLU A 191 -8.47 18.60 6.89
N ALA A 192 -9.46 17.75 6.61
CA ALA A 192 -10.68 17.65 7.40
C ALA A 192 -10.46 17.11 8.82
N LEU A 193 -9.50 16.19 9.00
CA LEU A 193 -9.27 15.52 10.27
C LEU A 193 -8.15 16.16 11.10
N GLY A 194 -7.29 16.99 10.51
CA GLY A 194 -6.21 17.68 11.22
C GLY A 194 -5.12 16.75 11.77
N VAL A 195 -5.00 15.53 11.24
CA VAL A 195 -3.94 14.57 11.54
C VAL A 195 -3.31 14.06 10.25
N PRO A 196 -2.04 13.64 10.25
CA PRO A 196 -1.44 13.03 9.07
C PRO A 196 -2.24 11.83 8.57
N VAL A 197 -2.44 11.74 7.25
CA VAL A 197 -3.08 10.61 6.58
C VAL A 197 -2.10 10.01 5.57
N ILE A 198 -1.78 8.74 5.73
CA ILE A 198 -0.83 8.00 4.91
C ILE A 198 -1.59 7.29 3.78
N ASP A 199 -1.25 7.62 2.55
CA ASP A 199 -1.52 6.76 1.40
C ASP A 199 -0.45 5.68 1.34
N PRO A 200 -0.82 4.39 1.42
CA PRO A 200 0.13 3.30 1.48
C PRO A 200 0.97 3.15 0.20
N VAL A 201 0.40 3.49 -0.97
CA VAL A 201 1.13 3.41 -2.25
C VAL A 201 2.20 4.49 -2.32
N GLN A 202 1.86 5.74 -1.96
CA GLN A 202 2.82 6.85 -1.91
C GLN A 202 3.96 6.52 -0.93
N ALA A 203 3.66 5.98 0.24
CA ALA A 203 4.67 5.58 1.23
C ALA A 203 5.63 4.52 0.68
N ALA A 204 5.11 3.50 0.00
CA ALA A 204 5.92 2.43 -0.58
C ALA A 204 6.79 2.90 -1.75
N VAL A 205 6.23 3.75 -2.63
CA VAL A 205 6.99 4.29 -3.77
C VAL A 205 8.07 5.26 -3.30
N ALA A 206 7.79 6.10 -2.30
CA ALA A 206 8.81 6.96 -1.69
C ALA A 206 9.95 6.14 -1.06
N ALA A 207 9.63 5.03 -0.39
CA ALA A 207 10.64 4.10 0.14
C ALA A 207 11.45 3.44 -0.99
N ALA A 208 10.83 3.05 -2.10
CA ALA A 208 11.52 2.49 -3.26
C ALA A 208 12.50 3.51 -3.89
N ILE A 209 12.04 4.75 -4.09
CA ILE A 209 12.88 5.85 -4.61
C ILE A 209 14.10 6.05 -3.68
N THR A 210 13.87 6.20 -2.38
CA THR A 210 14.94 6.40 -1.39
C THR A 210 15.94 5.25 -1.43
N THR A 211 15.45 4.01 -1.52
CA THR A 211 16.31 2.81 -1.54
C THR A 211 17.19 2.77 -2.79
N LEU A 212 16.66 3.18 -3.94
CA LEU A 212 17.40 3.25 -5.20
C LEU A 212 18.37 4.42 -5.24
N ASP A 213 17.96 5.61 -4.80
CA ASP A 213 18.76 6.83 -4.83
C ASP A 213 19.99 6.75 -3.88
N LEU A 214 19.81 6.09 -2.73
CA LEU A 214 20.86 5.93 -1.72
C LEU A 214 21.64 4.61 -1.85
N ASP A 215 21.33 3.81 -2.88
CA ASP A 215 22.00 2.54 -3.17
C ASP A 215 22.03 1.59 -1.96
N TYR A 216 20.90 1.52 -1.21
CA TYR A 216 20.77 0.65 -0.03
C TYR A 216 20.73 -0.84 -0.38
N TYR A 217 20.64 -1.18 -1.65
CA TYR A 217 20.76 -2.52 -2.19
C TYR A 217 22.09 -2.67 -2.93
N PRO A 218 23.13 -3.21 -2.27
CA PRO A 218 24.46 -3.32 -2.86
C PRO A 218 24.58 -4.43 -3.92
N PHE A 219 23.48 -5.12 -4.24
CA PHE A 219 23.54 -6.36 -5.02
C PHE A 219 22.98 -6.15 -6.41
N GLY A 220 23.86 -6.11 -7.38
CA GLY A 220 23.48 -6.42 -8.74
C GLY A 220 23.51 -5.33 -9.76
N LYS A 221 24.52 -4.49 -9.77
CA LYS A 221 25.10 -4.14 -11.07
C LYS A 221 25.76 -5.42 -11.59
N THR A 222 24.94 -6.43 -11.89
CA THR A 222 25.41 -7.59 -12.64
C THR A 222 25.61 -7.15 -14.07
N GLY A 223 26.88 -6.93 -14.43
CA GLY A 223 27.35 -7.03 -15.79
C GLY A 223 27.11 -5.81 -16.66
N ALA A 224 28.14 -4.97 -16.72
CA ALA A 224 28.48 -4.41 -18.02
C ALA A 224 28.92 -5.54 -18.93
#